data_926392e04439e05f695b60148b183463
#
_entry.id   926392e04439e05f695b60148b183463
#
_cell.length_a   1.000
_cell.length_b   1.000
_cell.length_c   1.000
_cell.angle_alpha   90.00
_cell.angle_beta   90.00
_cell.angle_gamma   90.00
#
_symmetry.space_group_name_H-M   'P 1'
#
loop_
_entity.id
_entity.type
_entity.pdbx_description
1 polymer ?
#
loop_
_entity_poly.entity_id
_entity_poly.type
_entity_poly.pdbx_seq_one_letter_code
_entity_poly.pdbx_strand_id
1 'polypeptide(L)' 'MEENKIITMIDEDGEKVDFELVEIIELDSNKYALLAPIGDEDDAYVYKIEEVDGKPQYMAVEDEEEFERVLEEYESTFDE' A
#
# COMPACT_ATOMS: atom_id res chain seq x y z
N MET A 1 -13.36 0.65 -17.97
CA MET A 1 -13.80 0.92 -16.80
C MET A 1 -12.99 0.39 -15.74
N GLU A 2 -12.55 1.17 -14.88
CA GLU A 2 -11.73 0.80 -13.87
C GLU A 2 -12.42 0.74 -12.62
N GLU A 3 -12.17 -0.25 -11.81
CA GLU A 3 -12.76 -0.33 -10.54
C GLU A 3 -11.72 -0.11 -9.53
N ASN A 4 -11.84 0.92 -8.75
CA ASN A 4 -10.90 1.17 -7.69
C ASN A 4 -11.14 0.17 -6.58
N LYS A 5 -10.08 -0.44 -6.14
CA LYS A 5 -10.20 -1.42 -5.08
C LYS A 5 -10.09 -0.72 -3.74
N ILE A 6 -11.05 -0.96 -2.89
CA ILE A 6 -11.08 -0.33 -1.57
C ILE A 6 -10.65 -1.34 -0.54
N ILE A 7 -9.71 -0.95 0.30
CA ILE A 7 -9.21 -1.80 1.36
C ILE A 7 -9.53 -1.16 2.69
N THR A 8 -10.21 -1.90 3.54
CA THR A 8 -10.59 -1.40 4.85
C THR A 8 -9.61 -1.95 5.87
N MET A 9 -9.02 -1.06 6.64
CA MET A 9 -8.07 -1.47 7.66
C MET A 9 -8.49 -0.90 8.99
N ILE A 10 -8.07 -1.55 10.06
CA ILE A 10 -8.36 -1.11 11.41
C ILE A 10 -7.10 -0.51 11.98
N ASP A 11 -7.17 0.75 12.41
CA ASP A 11 -5.99 1.41 12.94
C ASP A 11 -5.83 1.07 14.42
N GLU A 12 -4.87 1.68 15.05
CA GLU A 12 -4.55 1.34 16.42
C GLU A 12 -5.66 1.70 17.40
N ASP A 13 -6.47 2.65 17.03
CA ASP A 13 -7.58 3.04 17.89
C ASP A 13 -8.79 2.14 17.70
N GLY A 14 -8.70 1.17 16.83
CA GLY A 14 -9.82 0.30 16.56
C GLY A 14 -10.83 0.84 15.58
N GLU A 15 -10.47 1.91 14.89
CA GLU A 15 -11.38 2.52 13.93
C GLU A 15 -11.12 1.98 12.54
N LYS A 16 -12.16 1.84 11.76
CA LYS A 16 -12.03 1.37 10.41
C LYS A 16 -11.74 2.53 9.50
N VAL A 17 -10.72 2.37 8.67
CA VAL A 17 -10.32 3.40 7.71
C VAL A 17 -10.29 2.76 6.34
N ASP A 18 -10.95 3.39 5.39
CA ASP A 18 -10.98 2.87 4.03
C ASP A 18 -9.92 3.55 3.20
N PHE A 19 -9.18 2.75 2.45
CA PHE A 19 -8.14 3.24 1.57
C PHE A 19 -8.42 2.76 0.16
N GLU A 20 -7.97 3.53 -0.79
CA GLU A 20 -8.04 3.13 -2.17
C GLU A 20 -6.70 2.55 -2.59
N LEU A 21 -6.71 1.40 -3.23
CA LEU A 21 -5.48 0.77 -3.69
C LEU A 21 -5.01 1.47 -4.95
N VAL A 22 -3.85 2.11 -4.87
CA VAL A 22 -3.31 2.84 -6.00
C VAL A 22 -2.47 1.93 -6.87
N GLU A 23 -1.59 1.15 -6.25
CA GLU A 23 -0.68 0.34 -7.02
C GLU A 23 -0.11 -0.76 -6.15
N ILE A 24 0.26 -1.88 -6.77
CA ILE A 24 0.94 -2.96 -6.07
C ILE A 24 2.33 -3.07 -6.66
N ILE A 25 3.34 -3.07 -5.81
CA ILE A 25 4.73 -3.07 -6.22
C ILE A 25 5.39 -4.30 -5.66
N GLU A 26 6.17 -5.00 -6.50
CA GLU A 26 6.91 -6.16 -6.05
C GLU A 26 8.38 -5.84 -6.00
N LEU A 27 8.99 -6.09 -4.86
CA LEU A 27 10.41 -5.89 -4.67
C LEU A 27 10.99 -7.06 -3.92
N ASP A 28 11.99 -7.72 -4.49
CA ASP A 28 12.72 -8.77 -3.78
C ASP A 28 11.79 -9.79 -3.17
N SER A 29 10.83 -10.26 -3.93
CA SER A 29 9.88 -11.26 -3.49
C SER A 29 8.89 -10.77 -2.46
N ASN A 30 8.92 -9.49 -2.14
CA ASN A 30 7.94 -8.90 -1.25
C ASN A 30 6.97 -8.07 -2.05
N LYS A 31 5.75 -7.99 -1.57
CA LYS A 31 4.75 -7.18 -2.23
C LYS A 31 4.38 -6.02 -1.35
N TYR A 32 4.21 -4.86 -1.97
CA TYR A 32 3.85 -3.65 -1.26
C TYR A 32 2.64 -3.04 -1.93
N ALA A 33 1.80 -2.40 -1.15
CA ALA A 33 0.61 -1.74 -1.67
C ALA A 33 0.70 -0.25 -1.40
N LEU A 34 0.42 0.53 -2.42
CA LEU A 34 0.32 1.96 -2.26
C LEU A 34 -1.14 2.28 -2.03
N LEU A 35 -1.46 2.84 -0.89
CA LEU A 35 -2.83 3.10 -0.50
C LEU A 35 -3.02 4.58 -0.24
N ALA A 36 -4.16 5.10 -0.64
CA ALA A 36 -4.49 6.49 -0.39
C ALA A 36 -5.80 6.56 0.37
N PRO A 37 -5.89 7.41 1.38
CA PRO A 37 -7.16 7.52 2.11
C PRO A 37 -8.25 8.06 1.20
N ILE A 38 -9.45 7.57 1.40
CA ILE A 38 -10.56 8.02 0.60
C ILE A 38 -10.82 9.48 0.95
N GLY A 39 -10.86 10.31 -0.09
CA GLY A 39 -11.10 11.72 0.11
C GLY A 39 -9.85 12.54 0.28
N ASP A 40 -8.68 11.90 0.34
CA ASP A 40 -7.43 12.62 0.50
C ASP A 40 -6.43 11.98 -0.43
N GLU A 41 -6.55 12.28 -1.69
CA GLU A 41 -5.74 11.59 -2.68
C GLU A 41 -4.34 12.13 -2.79
N ASP A 42 -4.06 13.23 -2.13
CA ASP A 42 -2.72 13.79 -2.17
C ASP A 42 -1.75 13.00 -1.31
N ASP A 43 -2.23 12.23 -0.36
CA ASP A 43 -1.38 11.44 0.51
C ASP A 43 -1.42 10.00 0.09
N ALA A 44 -0.28 9.36 0.10
CA ALA A 44 -0.21 7.94 -0.19
C ALA A 44 0.64 7.27 0.87
N TYR A 45 0.22 6.07 1.25
CA TYR A 45 0.93 5.32 2.27
C TYR A 45 1.38 4.00 1.67
N VAL A 46 2.51 3.51 2.14
CA VAL A 46 3.08 2.27 1.66
C VAL A 46 2.88 1.21 2.74
N TYR A 47 2.26 0.10 2.35
CA TYR A 47 2.06 -1.01 3.26
C TYR A 47 2.65 -2.26 2.64
N LYS A 48 3.23 -3.10 3.47
CA LYS A 48 3.77 -4.36 3.02
C LYS A 48 2.67 -5.41 3.10
N ILE A 49 2.55 -6.24 2.08
CA ILE A 49 1.53 -7.27 2.03
C ILE A 49 2.17 -8.58 2.42
N GLU A 50 1.62 -9.22 3.45
CA GLU A 50 2.07 -10.54 3.88
C GLU A 50 0.89 -11.47 3.91
N GLU A 51 1.14 -12.71 3.57
CA GLU A 51 0.09 -13.71 3.64
C GLU A 51 0.18 -14.44 4.95
N VAL A 52 -0.91 -14.42 5.71
CA VAL A 52 -0.99 -15.15 6.95
C VAL A 52 -2.21 -16.04 6.87
N ASP A 53 -1.99 -17.35 6.94
CA ASP A 53 -3.09 -18.32 6.85
C ASP A 53 -3.89 -18.15 5.57
N GLY A 54 -3.19 -17.83 4.48
CA GLY A 54 -3.85 -17.70 3.20
C GLY A 54 -4.59 -16.39 2.99
N LYS A 55 -4.43 -15.45 3.92
CA LYS A 55 -5.11 -14.16 3.80
C LYS A 55 -4.09 -13.05 3.75
N PRO A 56 -4.31 -12.04 2.92
CA PRO A 56 -3.37 -10.92 2.86
C PRO A 56 -3.52 -10.03 4.07
N GLN A 57 -2.38 -9.62 4.61
CA GLN A 57 -2.36 -8.67 5.70
C GLN A 57 -1.50 -7.50 5.30
N TYR A 58 -1.95 -6.30 5.63
CA TYR A 58 -1.24 -5.10 5.28
C TYR A 58 -0.58 -4.52 6.52
N MET A 59 0.73 -4.35 6.44
CA MET A 59 1.50 -3.86 7.58
C MET A 59 2.20 -2.59 7.18
N ALA A 60 2.20 -1.61 8.07
CA ALA A 60 2.84 -0.34 7.78
C ALA A 60 4.34 -0.56 7.62
N VAL A 61 4.91 0.12 6.63
CA VAL A 61 6.34 0.07 6.39
C VAL A 61 6.99 1.11 7.29
N GLU A 62 7.79 0.65 8.25
CA GLU A 62 8.41 1.56 9.19
C GLU A 62 9.84 1.87 8.86
N ASP A 63 10.45 1.09 7.99
CA ASP A 63 11.84 1.28 7.62
C ASP A 63 11.92 2.31 6.51
N GLU A 64 12.62 3.40 6.74
CA GLU A 64 12.71 4.45 5.75
C GLU A 64 13.38 3.99 4.47
N GLU A 65 14.36 3.13 4.59
CA GLU A 65 15.02 2.63 3.39
C GLU A 65 14.07 1.79 2.56
N GLU A 66 13.28 0.98 3.22
CA GLU A 66 12.33 0.16 2.52
C GLU A 66 11.26 1.03 1.87
N PHE A 67 10.82 2.05 2.58
CA PHE A 67 9.83 2.97 2.07
C PHE A 67 10.36 3.66 0.82
N GLU A 68 11.59 4.12 0.86
CA GLU A 68 12.15 4.82 -0.28
C GLU A 68 12.34 3.90 -1.47
N ARG A 69 12.70 2.65 -1.22
CA ARG A 69 12.86 1.71 -2.32
C ARG A 69 11.53 1.48 -3.03
N VAL A 70 10.46 1.37 -2.27
CA VAL A 70 9.15 1.16 -2.87
C VAL A 70 8.76 2.36 -3.68
N LEU A 71 9.02 3.57 -3.19
CA LEU A 71 8.70 4.77 -3.94
C LEU A 71 9.51 4.89 -5.20
N GLU A 72 10.78 4.50 -5.14
CA GLU A 72 11.60 4.54 -6.34
C GLU A 72 11.08 3.58 -7.39
N GLU A 73 10.66 2.42 -6.96
CA GLU A 73 10.14 1.46 -7.91
C GLU A 73 8.83 1.97 -8.49
N TYR A 74 8.02 2.62 -7.68
CA TYR A 74 6.78 3.16 -8.16
C TYR A 74 7.02 4.24 -9.20
N GLU A 75 7.97 5.12 -8.93
CA GLU A 75 8.29 6.17 -9.87
C GLU A 75 8.87 5.64 -11.16
N SER A 76 9.67 4.59 -11.04
CA SER A 76 10.25 3.99 -12.22
C SER A 76 9.19 3.41 -13.13
N THR A 77 8.09 2.97 -12.58
CA THR A 77 7.02 2.40 -13.37
C THR A 77 6.46 3.41 -14.35
N PHE A 78 6.40 4.67 -13.95
CA PHE A 78 5.85 5.68 -14.80
C PHE A 78 6.87 6.35 -15.68
N ASP A 79 8.14 6.11 -15.45
CA ASP A 79 9.16 6.78 -16.21
C ASP A 79 9.48 5.94 -17.42
N GLU A 80 9.04 6.32 -18.54
CA GLU A 80 9.32 5.53 -19.71
C GLU A 80 10.36 6.09 -20.59
#